data_8a9daef53f414a325dd95054030b3a0f
#
_entry.id   8a9daef53f414a325dd95054030b3a0f
#
_cell.length_a   1.000
_cell.length_b   1.000
_cell.length_c   1.000
_cell.angle_alpha   90.00
_cell.angle_beta   90.00
_cell.angle_gamma   90.00
#
_symmetry.space_group_name_H-M   'P 1'
#
loop_
_entity.id
_entity.type
_entity.pdbx_description
1 polymer ?
#
loop_
_entity_poly.entity_id
_entity_poly.type
_entity_poly.pdbx_seq_one_letter_code
_entity_poly.pdbx_strand_id
1 'polypeptide(L)'
;MLPIRMIAKMFLRPRKYPGCQEFSFAPRLSRLDGRFVAVDVRARHGSFGTTLRLRPGTTDIETFAQIFLHTHYRTHDMARHSEIAAYYQSCAKPLVLDLGANIGLSSLYFAKNWPKATIVGVEPDEGNYTLFSQNVAGHERIVPIRGAIASKHSYARIINPGASEWGYRTEINDSKSGGLVALSVQELLDRHSDCEPFICKIDIEGAERELFSRNTQWVARFPIVIIELHDWLFPRSGTSANFLRAIAGMDRDFILSGENIFSISDRMGNPEQVETNDARAQAGIGV
;
A
#
# COMPACT_ATOMS: atom_id res chain seq x y z
N MET A 1 2.31 -12.35 -25.01
CA MET A 1 3.18 -11.46 -25.85
C MET A 1 2.91 -9.96 -25.66
N LEU A 2 1.80 -9.55 -25.01
CA LEU A 2 1.55 -8.12 -24.68
C LEU A 2 2.58 -7.52 -23.71
N PRO A 3 2.97 -8.21 -22.60
CA PRO A 3 3.83 -7.62 -21.56
C PRO A 3 5.21 -7.20 -22.06
N ILE A 4 5.87 -8.03 -22.86
CA ILE A 4 7.22 -7.72 -23.39
C ILE A 4 7.17 -6.51 -24.35
N ARG A 5 6.08 -6.35 -25.11
CA ARG A 5 5.89 -5.18 -25.98
C ARG A 5 5.66 -3.90 -25.17
N MET A 6 5.06 -3.98 -23.98
CA MET A 6 4.87 -2.83 -23.09
C MET A 6 6.20 -2.39 -22.50
N ILE A 7 7.01 -3.32 -21.99
CA ILE A 7 8.38 -3.03 -21.54
C ILE A 7 9.20 -2.42 -22.68
N ALA A 8 9.15 -3.00 -23.88
CA ALA A 8 9.85 -2.46 -25.05
C ALA A 8 9.40 -1.03 -25.41
N LYS A 9 8.08 -0.73 -25.32
CA LYS A 9 7.56 0.63 -25.56
C LYS A 9 8.07 1.64 -24.55
N MET A 10 8.33 1.23 -23.29
CA MET A 10 8.91 2.08 -22.26
C MET A 10 10.28 2.62 -22.66
N PHE A 11 11.12 1.74 -23.25
CA PHE A 11 12.46 2.12 -23.73
C PHE A 11 12.42 2.97 -24.98
N LEU A 12 11.40 2.80 -25.84
CA LEU A 12 11.27 3.52 -27.09
C LEU A 12 10.67 4.94 -26.93
N ARG A 13 9.89 5.19 -25.85
CA ARG A 13 9.23 6.48 -25.59
C ARG A 13 9.26 6.87 -24.11
N PRO A 14 10.44 7.00 -23.48
CA PRO A 14 10.55 7.22 -22.03
C PRO A 14 9.92 8.53 -21.58
N ARG A 15 9.95 9.60 -22.41
CA ARG A 15 9.38 10.91 -22.05
C ARG A 15 7.86 10.93 -21.88
N LYS A 16 7.17 9.86 -22.32
CA LYS A 16 5.71 9.75 -22.20
C LYS A 16 5.24 9.40 -20.79
N TYR A 17 6.12 8.83 -19.97
CA TYR A 17 5.76 8.32 -18.65
C TYR A 17 6.39 9.19 -17.55
N PRO A 18 5.60 9.72 -16.58
CA PRO A 18 6.12 10.53 -15.48
C PRO A 18 7.25 9.84 -14.71
N GLY A 19 7.13 8.55 -14.44
CA GLY A 19 8.13 7.77 -13.74
C GLY A 19 9.49 7.69 -14.42
N CYS A 20 9.59 7.89 -15.73
CA CYS A 20 10.87 7.97 -16.42
C CYS A 20 11.64 9.26 -16.14
N GLN A 21 11.02 10.25 -15.50
CA GLN A 21 11.71 11.43 -14.98
C GLN A 21 12.36 11.13 -13.62
N GLU A 22 11.76 10.22 -12.84
CA GLU A 22 12.21 9.84 -11.51
C GLU A 22 13.16 8.63 -11.53
N PHE A 23 12.93 7.68 -12.45
CA PHE A 23 13.63 6.40 -12.51
C PHE A 23 14.28 6.16 -13.86
N SER A 24 15.34 5.36 -13.84
CA SER A 24 15.88 4.65 -14.98
C SER A 24 15.64 3.16 -14.82
N PHE A 25 15.31 2.52 -15.93
CA PHE A 25 14.97 1.10 -15.98
C PHE A 25 15.90 0.38 -16.95
N ALA A 26 16.41 -0.79 -16.55
CA ALA A 26 17.20 -1.66 -17.41
C ALA A 26 16.72 -3.10 -17.25
N PRO A 27 16.15 -3.72 -18.32
CA PRO A 27 15.82 -5.13 -18.27
C PRO A 27 17.14 -5.92 -18.23
N ARG A 28 17.25 -6.83 -17.27
CA ARG A 28 18.30 -7.83 -17.28
C ARG A 28 17.80 -9.03 -18.08
N LEU A 29 18.33 -9.20 -19.25
CA LEU A 29 18.23 -10.46 -19.99
C LEU A 29 19.16 -11.51 -19.35
N SER A 30 19.13 -11.68 -18.03
CA SER A 30 19.82 -12.78 -17.39
C SER A 30 19.03 -14.07 -17.68
N ARG A 31 19.72 -15.17 -17.83
CA ARG A 31 19.19 -16.55 -17.89
C ARG A 31 18.44 -16.85 -16.56
N LEU A 32 17.35 -16.18 -16.35
CA LEU A 32 16.37 -16.60 -15.38
C LEU A 32 15.67 -17.79 -16.03
N ASP A 33 15.42 -18.80 -15.27
CA ASP A 33 14.81 -20.09 -15.61
C ASP A 33 13.41 -20.00 -16.30
N GLY A 34 13.14 -18.93 -17.04
CA GLY A 34 11.89 -18.66 -17.73
C GLY A 34 10.73 -18.22 -16.83
N ARG A 35 10.92 -18.20 -15.50
CA ARG A 35 9.87 -17.88 -14.53
C ARG A 35 9.76 -16.40 -14.21
N PHE A 36 10.81 -15.61 -14.41
CA PHE A 36 10.86 -14.19 -14.06
C PHE A 36 11.51 -13.35 -15.15
N VAL A 37 11.07 -12.08 -15.21
CA VAL A 37 11.79 -10.99 -15.88
C VAL A 37 12.41 -10.14 -14.77
N ALA A 38 13.72 -9.95 -14.81
CA ALA A 38 14.39 -9.02 -13.91
C ALA A 38 14.47 -7.63 -14.55
N VAL A 39 14.13 -6.62 -13.75
CA VAL A 39 14.22 -5.21 -14.14
C VAL A 39 15.02 -4.46 -13.10
N ASP A 40 16.17 -3.90 -13.49
CA ASP A 40 16.88 -2.96 -12.64
C ASP A 40 16.13 -1.63 -12.65
N VAL A 41 15.79 -1.15 -11.46
CA VAL A 41 15.16 0.15 -11.23
C VAL A 41 16.13 0.98 -10.41
N ARG A 42 16.47 2.17 -10.92
CA ARG A 42 17.34 3.12 -10.21
C ARG A 42 16.70 4.49 -10.21
N ALA A 43 16.69 5.14 -9.06
CA ALA A 43 16.33 6.55 -9.00
C ALA A 43 17.34 7.39 -9.79
N ARG A 44 16.87 8.41 -10.50
CA ARG A 44 17.76 9.35 -11.20
C ARG A 44 18.48 10.30 -10.25
N HIS A 45 17.87 10.49 -9.07
CA HIS A 45 18.44 11.29 -7.98
C HIS A 45 18.44 10.47 -6.70
N GLY A 46 19.55 10.51 -5.97
CA GLY A 46 19.73 9.72 -4.76
C GLY A 46 20.33 8.32 -5.02
N SER A 47 20.42 7.53 -3.96
CA SER A 47 21.12 6.23 -3.96
C SER A 47 20.19 5.02 -4.15
N PHE A 48 18.86 5.24 -4.31
CA PHE A 48 17.93 4.11 -4.43
C PHE A 48 18.18 3.31 -5.71
N GLY A 49 18.28 2.00 -5.54
CA GLY A 49 18.36 1.05 -6.65
C GLY A 49 17.98 -0.34 -6.18
N THR A 50 17.25 -1.05 -7.02
CA THR A 50 16.83 -2.43 -6.75
C THR A 50 16.71 -3.21 -8.05
N THR A 51 16.76 -4.54 -7.96
CA THR A 51 16.44 -5.43 -9.07
C THR A 51 15.12 -6.12 -8.77
N LEU A 52 14.09 -5.78 -9.51
CA LEU A 52 12.77 -6.38 -9.39
C LEU A 52 12.70 -7.71 -10.13
N ARG A 53 12.03 -8.67 -9.54
CA ARG A 53 11.59 -9.91 -10.19
C ARG A 53 10.10 -9.80 -10.47
N LEU A 54 9.72 -9.93 -11.75
CA LEU A 54 8.34 -9.87 -12.21
C LEU A 54 8.00 -11.18 -12.91
N ARG A 55 6.84 -11.73 -12.66
CA ARG A 55 6.36 -12.95 -13.34
C ARG A 55 5.81 -12.58 -14.71
N PRO A 56 6.29 -13.17 -15.80
CA PRO A 56 5.73 -12.94 -17.13
C PRO A 56 4.36 -13.61 -17.25
N GLY A 57 3.41 -12.92 -17.87
CA GLY A 57 2.06 -13.45 -18.08
C GLY A 57 1.13 -13.33 -16.88
N THR A 58 1.59 -12.66 -15.81
CA THR A 58 0.80 -12.23 -14.68
C THR A 58 0.58 -10.73 -14.73
N THR A 59 -0.05 -10.20 -13.71
CA THR A 59 -0.35 -8.78 -13.53
C THR A 59 0.82 -7.96 -12.99
N ASP A 60 1.94 -8.61 -12.67
CA ASP A 60 3.12 -7.96 -12.11
C ASP A 60 3.64 -6.79 -12.98
N ILE A 61 3.52 -6.93 -14.30
CA ILE A 61 4.01 -5.91 -15.25
C ILE A 61 3.08 -4.71 -15.30
N GLU A 62 1.78 -4.95 -15.21
CA GLU A 62 0.76 -3.91 -15.13
C GLU A 62 0.92 -3.14 -13.81
N THR A 63 1.07 -3.83 -12.69
CA THR A 63 1.34 -3.22 -11.38
C THR A 63 2.65 -2.42 -11.40
N PHE A 64 3.70 -2.96 -12.01
CA PHE A 64 4.95 -2.22 -12.22
C PHE A 64 4.72 -0.93 -13.01
N ALA A 65 3.92 -1.00 -14.08
CA ALA A 65 3.61 0.19 -14.88
C ALA A 65 2.81 1.22 -14.09
N GLN A 66 1.80 0.82 -13.34
CA GLN A 66 1.01 1.72 -12.49
C GLN A 66 1.89 2.45 -11.47
N ILE A 67 2.76 1.72 -10.77
CA ILE A 67 3.55 2.26 -9.67
C ILE A 67 4.77 3.05 -10.16
N PHE A 68 5.57 2.48 -11.05
CA PHE A 68 6.86 3.07 -11.44
C PHE A 68 6.83 3.89 -12.72
N LEU A 69 5.85 3.70 -13.62
CA LEU A 69 5.74 4.49 -14.84
C LEU A 69 4.69 5.58 -14.73
N HIS A 70 3.48 5.22 -14.27
CA HIS A 70 2.38 6.16 -14.09
C HIS A 70 2.43 6.85 -12.73
N THR A 71 3.24 6.36 -11.80
CA THR A 71 3.51 6.97 -10.48
C THR A 71 2.23 7.23 -9.68
N HIS A 72 1.33 6.24 -9.61
CA HIS A 72 0.01 6.36 -8.98
C HIS A 72 0.08 6.78 -7.49
N TYR A 73 1.20 6.54 -6.81
CA TYR A 73 1.40 6.96 -5.40
C TYR A 73 2.19 8.28 -5.26
N ARG A 74 2.33 9.03 -6.35
CA ARG A 74 3.08 10.28 -6.34
C ARG A 74 2.28 11.40 -5.68
N THR A 75 2.90 12.05 -4.69
CA THR A 75 2.31 13.21 -4.02
C THR A 75 2.87 14.55 -4.54
N HIS A 76 3.96 14.51 -5.30
CA HIS A 76 4.72 15.70 -5.71
C HIS A 76 3.87 16.74 -6.49
N ASP A 77 2.89 16.30 -7.26
CA ASP A 77 2.04 17.17 -8.06
C ASP A 77 0.76 17.61 -7.31
N MET A 78 0.59 17.16 -6.05
CA MET A 78 -0.56 17.53 -5.23
C MET A 78 -0.36 18.93 -4.64
N ALA A 79 -1.43 19.71 -4.55
CA ALA A 79 -1.41 21.05 -3.95
C ALA A 79 -0.86 21.05 -2.52
N ARG A 80 -1.10 19.97 -1.77
CA ARG A 80 -0.66 19.79 -0.38
C ARG A 80 0.68 19.08 -0.23
N HIS A 81 1.47 18.92 -1.31
CA HIS A 81 2.76 18.22 -1.23
C HIS A 81 3.73 18.84 -0.23
N SER A 82 3.79 20.16 -0.14
CA SER A 82 4.67 20.85 0.81
C SER A 82 4.32 20.54 2.27
N GLU A 83 3.03 20.44 2.60
CA GLU A 83 2.55 20.05 3.93
C GLU A 83 2.92 18.58 4.23
N ILE A 84 2.69 17.68 3.26
CA ILE A 84 3.07 16.28 3.37
C ILE A 84 4.57 16.14 3.62
N ALA A 85 5.38 16.86 2.87
CA ALA A 85 6.83 16.83 3.01
C ALA A 85 7.29 17.40 4.36
N ALA A 86 6.68 18.49 4.83
CA ALA A 86 6.97 19.09 6.12
C ALA A 86 6.61 18.12 7.27
N TYR A 87 5.43 17.51 7.24
CA TYR A 87 5.03 16.50 8.22
C TYR A 87 6.01 15.31 8.24
N TYR A 88 6.37 14.77 7.08
CA TYR A 88 7.36 13.70 7.00
C TYR A 88 8.71 14.11 7.60
N GLN A 89 9.16 15.34 7.39
CA GLN A 89 10.42 15.82 7.96
C GLN A 89 10.36 15.95 9.47
N SER A 90 9.22 16.32 10.04
CA SER A 90 9.03 16.42 11.49
C SER A 90 9.01 15.06 12.20
N CYS A 91 8.59 13.99 11.51
CA CYS A 91 8.62 12.66 12.08
C CYS A 91 10.05 12.14 12.27
N ALA A 92 10.36 11.61 13.45
CA ALA A 92 11.64 10.95 13.72
C ALA A 92 11.70 9.58 13.04
N LYS A 93 10.62 8.80 13.14
CA LYS A 93 10.48 7.45 12.56
C LYS A 93 9.11 7.29 11.87
N PRO A 94 8.91 7.86 10.68
CA PRO A 94 7.63 7.74 10.00
C PRO A 94 7.31 6.27 9.65
N LEU A 95 6.05 5.88 9.83
CA LEU A 95 5.53 4.54 9.52
C LEU A 95 4.64 4.58 8.28
N VAL A 96 4.93 3.71 7.33
CA VAL A 96 4.05 3.41 6.20
C VAL A 96 3.51 1.99 6.37
N LEU A 97 2.19 1.83 6.38
CA LEU A 97 1.54 0.54 6.24
C LEU A 97 1.13 0.35 4.78
N ASP A 98 1.56 -0.76 4.19
CA ASP A 98 1.22 -1.18 2.82
C ASP A 98 0.37 -2.45 2.90
N LEU A 99 -0.95 -2.26 3.02
CA LEU A 99 -1.92 -3.33 3.19
C LEU A 99 -2.35 -3.84 1.81
N GLY A 100 -2.03 -5.10 1.50
CA GLY A 100 -2.08 -5.68 0.17
C GLY A 100 -0.82 -5.34 -0.62
N ALA A 101 0.35 -5.70 -0.07
CA ALA A 101 1.64 -5.32 -0.65
C ALA A 101 1.98 -6.06 -1.95
N ASN A 102 1.21 -7.11 -2.29
CA ASN A 102 1.42 -7.96 -3.47
C ASN A 102 2.90 -8.41 -3.54
N ILE A 103 3.60 -8.18 -4.62
CA ILE A 103 5.03 -8.51 -4.78
C ILE A 103 5.98 -7.41 -4.27
N GLY A 104 5.48 -6.43 -3.50
CA GLY A 104 6.27 -5.40 -2.80
C GLY A 104 6.65 -4.17 -3.61
N LEU A 105 6.02 -3.94 -4.75
CA LEU A 105 6.37 -2.80 -5.62
C LEU A 105 5.99 -1.46 -5.00
N SER A 106 4.82 -1.36 -4.35
CA SER A 106 4.38 -0.19 -3.59
C SER A 106 5.31 0.10 -2.41
N SER A 107 5.68 -0.93 -1.66
CA SER A 107 6.63 -0.81 -0.55
C SER A 107 7.97 -0.23 -1.01
N LEU A 108 8.51 -0.69 -2.13
CA LEU A 108 9.76 -0.16 -2.71
C LEU A 108 9.61 1.28 -3.21
N TYR A 109 8.45 1.62 -3.79
CA TYR A 109 8.17 2.99 -4.21
C TYR A 109 8.11 3.94 -3.01
N PHE A 110 7.47 3.54 -1.92
CA PHE A 110 7.46 4.30 -0.67
C PHE A 110 8.86 4.42 -0.06
N ALA A 111 9.66 3.36 -0.04
CA ALA A 111 11.03 3.40 0.47
C ALA A 111 11.92 4.41 -0.29
N LYS A 112 11.73 4.52 -1.61
CA LYS A 112 12.44 5.51 -2.42
C LYS A 112 12.01 6.94 -2.10
N ASN A 113 10.70 7.18 -1.99
CA ASN A 113 10.18 8.54 -1.82
C ASN A 113 10.26 9.03 -0.38
N TRP A 114 10.22 8.10 0.58
CA TRP A 114 10.22 8.36 2.02
C TRP A 114 11.32 7.58 2.73
N PRO A 115 12.61 7.89 2.48
CA PRO A 115 13.75 7.04 2.86
C PRO A 115 13.97 6.89 4.37
N LYS A 116 13.40 7.76 5.23
CA LYS A 116 13.41 7.58 6.69
C LYS A 116 12.33 6.61 7.18
N ALA A 117 11.28 6.36 6.37
CA ALA A 117 10.13 5.60 6.81
C ALA A 117 10.48 4.12 7.03
N THR A 118 9.89 3.54 8.07
CA THR A 118 9.70 2.10 8.19
C THR A 118 8.46 1.72 7.40
N ILE A 119 8.58 0.76 6.51
CA ILE A 119 7.46 0.28 5.67
C ILE A 119 7.11 -1.13 6.11
N VAL A 120 5.86 -1.34 6.52
CA VAL A 120 5.34 -2.65 6.90
C VAL A 120 4.35 -3.08 5.83
N GLY A 121 4.74 -4.06 5.02
CA GLY A 121 3.90 -4.60 3.96
C GLY A 121 3.24 -5.91 4.37
N VAL A 122 1.93 -6.01 4.19
CA VAL A 122 1.15 -7.22 4.53
C VAL A 122 0.58 -7.81 3.25
N GLU A 123 0.85 -9.11 3.03
CA GLU A 123 0.41 -9.85 1.85
C GLU A 123 -0.08 -11.24 2.24
N PRO A 124 -1.32 -11.64 1.90
CA PRO A 124 -1.87 -12.92 2.27
C PRO A 124 -1.40 -14.09 1.40
N ASP A 125 -1.19 -13.88 0.09
CA ASP A 125 -0.80 -14.97 -0.82
C ASP A 125 0.66 -15.36 -0.62
N GLU A 126 0.92 -16.67 -0.55
CA GLU A 126 2.26 -17.20 -0.31
C GLU A 126 3.24 -16.92 -1.45
N GLY A 127 2.76 -17.00 -2.68
CA GLY A 127 3.56 -16.76 -3.87
C GLY A 127 3.95 -15.28 -4.00
N ASN A 128 2.99 -14.39 -3.80
CA ASN A 128 3.21 -12.94 -3.76
C ASN A 128 4.14 -12.57 -2.61
N TYR A 129 3.88 -13.05 -1.39
CA TYR A 129 4.73 -12.81 -0.23
C TYR A 129 6.17 -13.28 -0.43
N THR A 130 6.35 -14.47 -1.03
CA THR A 130 7.69 -14.99 -1.32
C THR A 130 8.43 -14.05 -2.29
N LEU A 131 7.75 -13.60 -3.34
CA LEU A 131 8.33 -12.68 -4.30
C LEU A 131 8.53 -11.28 -3.71
N PHE A 132 7.61 -10.81 -2.87
CA PHE A 132 7.77 -9.60 -2.08
C PHE A 132 9.08 -9.64 -1.27
N SER A 133 9.26 -10.70 -0.46
CA SER A 133 10.47 -10.86 0.36
C SER A 133 11.75 -10.85 -0.48
N GLN A 134 11.71 -11.44 -1.69
CA GLN A 134 12.85 -11.41 -2.61
C GLN A 134 13.10 -10.03 -3.24
N ASN A 135 12.03 -9.32 -3.60
CA ASN A 135 12.12 -7.99 -4.22
C ASN A 135 12.65 -6.93 -3.26
N VAL A 136 12.33 -7.06 -1.95
CA VAL A 136 12.77 -6.10 -0.94
C VAL A 136 14.05 -6.53 -0.22
N ALA A 137 14.64 -7.65 -0.59
CA ALA A 137 15.90 -8.10 -0.01
C ALA A 137 16.99 -7.01 -0.10
N GLY A 138 17.59 -6.68 1.04
CA GLY A 138 18.56 -5.60 1.15
C GLY A 138 17.98 -4.21 1.45
N HIS A 139 16.65 -4.08 1.57
CA HIS A 139 15.97 -2.87 2.04
C HIS A 139 15.55 -3.04 3.51
N GLU A 140 16.46 -2.79 4.45
CA GLU A 140 16.31 -3.07 5.89
C GLU A 140 15.09 -2.39 6.56
N ARG A 141 14.57 -1.32 5.94
CA ARG A 141 13.39 -0.58 6.45
C ARG A 141 12.06 -1.12 5.92
N ILE A 142 12.08 -2.14 5.07
CA ILE A 142 10.87 -2.81 4.58
C ILE A 142 10.70 -4.13 5.31
N VAL A 143 9.57 -4.27 5.99
CA VAL A 143 9.21 -5.45 6.79
C VAL A 143 8.07 -6.19 6.12
N PRO A 144 8.32 -7.27 5.38
CA PRO A 144 7.27 -8.09 4.79
C PRO A 144 6.62 -8.98 5.85
N ILE A 145 5.29 -9.01 5.88
CA ILE A 145 4.49 -9.86 6.76
C ILE A 145 3.56 -10.71 5.91
N ARG A 146 3.60 -12.03 6.09
CA ARG A 146 2.59 -12.92 5.51
C ARG A 146 1.36 -12.94 6.40
N GLY A 147 0.27 -12.37 5.93
CA GLY A 147 -0.97 -12.27 6.69
C GLY A 147 -2.07 -11.59 5.88
N ALA A 148 -3.31 -11.72 6.36
CA ALA A 148 -4.42 -10.90 5.91
C ALA A 148 -4.59 -9.68 6.83
N ILE A 149 -5.45 -8.75 6.41
CA ILE A 149 -5.85 -7.60 7.23
C ILE A 149 -7.32 -7.70 7.56
N ALA A 150 -7.66 -7.42 8.81
CA ALA A 150 -9.02 -7.46 9.31
C ALA A 150 -9.28 -6.35 10.35
N SER A 151 -10.54 -6.16 10.74
CA SER A 151 -10.93 -5.18 11.76
C SER A 151 -10.51 -5.57 13.18
N LYS A 152 -10.18 -6.84 13.40
CA LYS A 152 -9.67 -7.40 14.68
C LYS A 152 -8.73 -8.56 14.38
N HIS A 153 -7.93 -8.97 15.35
CA HIS A 153 -7.17 -10.22 15.27
C HIS A 153 -8.11 -11.40 15.00
N SER A 154 -7.81 -12.16 13.97
CA SER A 154 -8.63 -13.32 13.54
C SER A 154 -7.80 -14.22 12.62
N TYR A 155 -8.48 -15.09 11.88
CA TYR A 155 -7.86 -15.91 10.84
C TYR A 155 -8.56 -15.67 9.52
N ALA A 156 -7.84 -15.86 8.43
CA ALA A 156 -8.35 -15.72 7.09
C ALA A 156 -8.06 -16.94 6.24
N ARG A 157 -8.89 -17.18 5.25
CA ARG A 157 -8.68 -18.17 4.21
C ARG A 157 -8.82 -17.50 2.85
N ILE A 158 -7.91 -17.80 1.94
CA ILE A 158 -8.07 -17.41 0.53
C ILE A 158 -9.14 -18.31 -0.07
N ILE A 159 -10.25 -17.72 -0.55
CA ILE A 159 -11.42 -18.46 -1.02
C ILE A 159 -11.47 -18.69 -2.52
N ASN A 160 -10.58 -18.04 -3.27
CA ASN A 160 -10.50 -18.17 -4.73
C ASN A 160 -9.05 -18.35 -5.22
N PRO A 161 -8.34 -19.43 -4.81
CA PRO A 161 -6.91 -19.63 -5.09
C PRO A 161 -6.57 -19.82 -6.59
N GLY A 162 -7.55 -19.78 -7.48
CA GLY A 162 -7.38 -19.84 -8.94
C GLY A 162 -7.70 -18.53 -9.65
N ALA A 163 -8.01 -17.46 -8.93
CA ALA A 163 -8.13 -16.14 -9.53
C ALA A 163 -6.77 -15.63 -10.00
N SER A 164 -6.78 -14.66 -10.93
CA SER A 164 -5.56 -13.91 -11.26
C SER A 164 -5.02 -13.23 -10.00
N GLU A 165 -3.72 -12.96 -9.97
CA GLU A 165 -2.97 -12.47 -8.80
C GLU A 165 -3.51 -11.15 -8.22
N TRP A 166 -4.45 -10.50 -8.86
CA TRP A 166 -5.17 -9.28 -8.41
C TRP A 166 -6.47 -9.58 -7.67
N GLY A 167 -6.93 -10.79 -7.62
CA GLY A 167 -8.27 -11.09 -7.15
C GLY A 167 -8.31 -12.08 -6.00
N TYR A 168 -7.23 -12.21 -5.23
CA TYR A 168 -7.24 -13.09 -4.06
C TYR A 168 -8.14 -12.51 -2.97
N ARG A 169 -9.32 -13.13 -2.81
CA ARG A 169 -10.26 -12.76 -1.75
C ARG A 169 -9.97 -13.55 -0.48
N THR A 170 -9.99 -12.84 0.63
CA THR A 170 -9.89 -13.44 1.95
C THR A 170 -11.26 -13.48 2.63
N GLU A 171 -11.59 -14.62 3.22
CA GLU A 171 -12.73 -14.77 4.12
C GLU A 171 -12.19 -14.84 5.55
N ILE A 172 -12.67 -13.93 6.39
CA ILE A 172 -12.28 -13.85 7.80
C ILE A 172 -13.12 -14.83 8.60
N ASN A 173 -12.47 -15.59 9.48
CA ASN A 173 -13.13 -16.48 10.43
C ASN A 173 -12.41 -16.45 11.78
N ASP A 174 -13.10 -16.88 12.84
CA ASP A 174 -12.53 -16.93 14.19
C ASP A 174 -11.85 -18.28 14.48
N SER A 175 -11.80 -19.21 13.50
CA SER A 175 -11.23 -20.54 13.68
C SER A 175 -9.78 -20.61 13.22
N LYS A 176 -8.92 -21.13 14.09
CA LYS A 176 -7.49 -21.37 13.86
C LYS A 176 -7.20 -22.50 12.84
N SER A 177 -8.19 -23.31 12.49
CA SER A 177 -7.99 -24.49 11.66
C SER A 177 -7.68 -24.12 10.19
N GLY A 178 -6.39 -24.18 9.84
CA GLY A 178 -5.90 -24.01 8.47
C GLY A 178 -5.92 -22.57 7.95
N GLY A 179 -6.06 -21.59 8.84
CA GLY A 179 -6.15 -20.18 8.46
C GLY A 179 -4.82 -19.45 8.52
N LEU A 180 -4.67 -18.52 7.60
CA LEU A 180 -3.68 -17.45 7.64
C LEU A 180 -4.04 -16.51 8.78
N VAL A 181 -3.04 -15.97 9.49
CA VAL A 181 -3.29 -14.95 10.53
C VAL A 181 -3.83 -13.68 9.85
N ALA A 182 -4.93 -13.16 10.37
CA ALA A 182 -5.46 -11.86 10.00
C ALA A 182 -5.19 -10.87 11.14
N LEU A 183 -4.42 -9.84 10.81
CA LEU A 183 -3.96 -8.80 11.73
C LEU A 183 -4.88 -7.59 11.66
N SER A 184 -5.09 -6.93 12.78
CA SER A 184 -5.70 -5.61 12.79
C SER A 184 -4.64 -4.52 12.56
N VAL A 185 -5.08 -3.37 12.06
CA VAL A 185 -4.19 -2.21 11.92
C VAL A 185 -3.66 -1.77 13.29
N GLN A 186 -4.48 -1.88 14.34
CA GLN A 186 -4.04 -1.54 15.70
C GLN A 186 -2.88 -2.44 16.17
N GLU A 187 -2.93 -3.76 15.88
CA GLU A 187 -1.80 -4.65 16.21
C GLU A 187 -0.51 -4.28 15.48
N LEU A 188 -0.61 -3.83 14.21
CA LEU A 188 0.55 -3.35 13.47
C LEU A 188 1.13 -2.08 14.08
N LEU A 189 0.27 -1.15 14.52
CA LEU A 189 0.66 0.07 15.22
C LEU A 189 1.32 -0.24 16.58
N ASP A 190 0.78 -1.20 17.32
CA ASP A 190 1.32 -1.61 18.63
C ASP A 190 2.70 -2.26 18.50
N ARG A 191 2.90 -3.09 17.47
CA ARG A 191 4.20 -3.69 17.15
C ARG A 191 5.26 -2.69 16.72
N HIS A 192 4.84 -1.53 16.22
CA HIS A 192 5.69 -0.44 15.77
C HIS A 192 5.40 0.85 16.55
N SER A 193 5.19 0.72 17.87
CA SER A 193 4.82 1.82 18.77
C SER A 193 5.89 2.90 18.90
N ASP A 194 7.12 2.61 18.49
CA ASP A 194 8.24 3.57 18.38
C ASP A 194 8.25 4.35 17.06
N CYS A 195 7.29 4.07 16.16
CA CYS A 195 7.13 4.73 14.88
C CYS A 195 5.90 5.65 14.88
N GLU A 196 5.96 6.70 14.05
CA GLU A 196 4.91 7.70 13.89
C GLU A 196 4.09 7.39 12.63
N PRO A 197 2.75 7.14 12.73
CA PRO A 197 1.92 6.88 11.58
C PRO A 197 2.01 8.00 10.53
N PHE A 198 2.30 7.63 9.28
CA PHE A 198 2.44 8.59 8.19
C PHE A 198 1.52 8.27 7.01
N ILE A 199 1.67 7.11 6.40
CA ILE A 199 0.82 6.67 5.28
C ILE A 199 0.25 5.29 5.60
N CYS A 200 -1.05 5.11 5.34
CA CYS A 200 -1.70 3.79 5.28
C CYS A 200 -2.24 3.58 3.86
N LYS A 201 -1.59 2.73 3.06
CA LYS A 201 -2.10 2.28 1.77
C LYS A 201 -2.94 1.02 2.00
N ILE A 202 -4.12 0.98 1.37
CA ILE A 202 -5.12 -0.09 1.48
C ILE A 202 -5.56 -0.48 0.08
N ASP A 203 -5.23 -1.71 -0.28
CA ASP A 203 -5.60 -2.31 -1.56
C ASP A 203 -5.66 -3.83 -1.29
N ILE A 204 -6.82 -4.28 -0.79
CA ILE A 204 -7.03 -5.61 -0.21
C ILE A 204 -8.18 -6.38 -0.86
N GLU A 205 -8.46 -6.02 -2.11
CA GLU A 205 -9.27 -6.79 -3.05
C GLU A 205 -10.67 -7.15 -2.52
N GLY A 206 -11.37 -6.16 -1.96
CA GLY A 206 -12.76 -6.28 -1.47
C GLY A 206 -12.88 -6.61 0.01
N ALA A 207 -11.78 -6.79 0.75
CA ALA A 207 -11.81 -6.95 2.20
C ALA A 207 -12.00 -5.62 2.96
N GLU A 208 -12.07 -4.48 2.24
CA GLU A 208 -12.29 -3.14 2.83
C GLU A 208 -13.58 -3.10 3.66
N ARG A 209 -14.63 -3.76 3.21
CA ARG A 209 -15.91 -3.83 3.96
C ARG A 209 -15.71 -4.43 5.35
N GLU A 210 -14.90 -5.46 5.48
CA GLU A 210 -14.60 -6.09 6.77
C GLU A 210 -13.64 -5.22 7.59
N LEU A 211 -12.56 -4.75 7.01
CA LEU A 211 -11.57 -3.90 7.67
C LEU A 211 -12.22 -2.68 8.35
N PHE A 212 -13.15 -2.02 7.67
CA PHE A 212 -13.85 -0.85 8.19
C PHE A 212 -15.17 -1.16 8.91
N SER A 213 -15.46 -2.44 9.22
CA SER A 213 -16.69 -2.83 9.92
C SER A 213 -16.73 -2.39 11.39
N ARG A 214 -15.56 -2.25 12.03
CA ARG A 214 -15.37 -1.88 13.43
C ARG A 214 -13.93 -1.43 13.69
N ASN A 215 -13.68 -0.88 14.89
CA ASN A 215 -12.32 -0.51 15.35
C ASN A 215 -11.58 0.41 14.38
N THR A 216 -12.26 1.41 13.83
CA THR A 216 -11.74 2.29 12.78
C THR A 216 -10.98 3.52 13.31
N GLN A 217 -10.78 3.65 14.63
CA GLN A 217 -10.14 4.80 15.27
C GLN A 217 -8.70 5.04 14.76
N TRP A 218 -8.02 4.00 14.32
CA TRP A 218 -6.68 4.08 13.75
C TRP A 218 -6.60 4.98 12.51
N VAL A 219 -7.71 5.16 11.78
CA VAL A 219 -7.75 6.01 10.56
C VAL A 219 -7.35 7.44 10.89
N ALA A 220 -7.79 7.97 12.03
CA ALA A 220 -7.47 9.33 12.48
C ALA A 220 -5.98 9.52 12.80
N ARG A 221 -5.25 8.43 13.08
CA ARG A 221 -3.82 8.46 13.37
C ARG A 221 -2.95 8.63 12.13
N PHE A 222 -3.47 8.31 10.93
CA PHE A 222 -2.74 8.46 9.69
C PHE A 222 -3.07 9.79 9.01
N PRO A 223 -2.09 10.69 8.83
CA PRO A 223 -2.31 11.92 8.05
C PRO A 223 -2.69 11.61 6.60
N ILE A 224 -2.21 10.51 6.04
CA ILE A 224 -2.53 10.09 4.68
C ILE A 224 -3.04 8.65 4.69
N VAL A 225 -4.23 8.46 4.13
CA VAL A 225 -4.76 7.13 3.77
C VAL A 225 -4.88 7.09 2.26
N ILE A 226 -4.29 6.08 1.64
CA ILE A 226 -4.41 5.81 0.20
C ILE A 226 -5.21 4.53 0.06
N ILE A 227 -6.35 4.58 -0.62
CA ILE A 227 -7.23 3.42 -0.74
C ILE A 227 -7.70 3.21 -2.17
N GLU A 228 -7.70 1.96 -2.62
CA GLU A 228 -8.45 1.50 -3.78
C GLU A 228 -9.80 0.93 -3.33
N LEU A 229 -10.89 1.33 -4.00
CA LEU A 229 -12.24 0.87 -3.70
C LEU A 229 -12.70 -0.11 -4.78
N HIS A 230 -13.10 -1.32 -4.35
CA HIS A 230 -13.39 -2.43 -5.26
C HIS A 230 -14.88 -2.64 -5.56
N ASP A 231 -15.73 -1.59 -5.43
CA ASP A 231 -17.16 -1.70 -5.80
C ASP A 231 -17.36 -2.02 -7.29
N TRP A 232 -16.46 -1.55 -8.15
CA TRP A 232 -16.47 -1.83 -9.58
C TRP A 232 -16.25 -3.32 -9.88
N LEU A 233 -15.43 -4.00 -9.07
CA LEU A 233 -15.14 -5.44 -9.19
C LEU A 233 -16.26 -6.28 -8.54
N PHE A 234 -16.88 -5.74 -7.48
CA PHE A 234 -17.93 -6.42 -6.70
C PHE A 234 -19.22 -5.58 -6.63
N PRO A 235 -19.93 -5.40 -7.76
CA PRO A 235 -21.14 -4.58 -7.78
C PRO A 235 -22.17 -5.05 -6.74
N ARG A 236 -22.77 -4.10 -6.01
CA ARG A 236 -23.75 -4.32 -4.95
C ARG A 236 -23.24 -5.01 -3.68
N SER A 237 -21.95 -5.28 -3.57
CA SER A 237 -21.34 -5.85 -2.35
C SER A 237 -21.12 -4.79 -1.28
N GLY A 238 -21.10 -3.49 -1.64
CA GLY A 238 -20.90 -2.36 -0.72
C GLY A 238 -19.53 -2.41 -0.06
N THR A 239 -18.49 -2.72 -0.81
CA THR A 239 -17.12 -2.84 -0.32
C THR A 239 -16.62 -1.53 0.28
N SER A 240 -16.96 -0.39 -0.33
CA SER A 240 -16.58 0.95 0.12
C SER A 240 -17.45 1.51 1.26
N ALA A 241 -18.64 0.96 1.48
CA ALA A 241 -19.67 1.60 2.32
C ALA A 241 -19.18 1.86 3.76
N ASN A 242 -18.44 0.94 4.35
CA ASN A 242 -17.93 1.08 5.71
C ASN A 242 -16.77 2.07 5.78
N PHE A 243 -15.89 2.09 4.78
CA PHE A 243 -14.86 3.12 4.67
C PHE A 243 -15.46 4.52 4.61
N LEU A 244 -16.43 4.73 3.71
CA LEU A 244 -17.07 6.03 3.56
C LEU A 244 -17.75 6.51 4.85
N ARG A 245 -18.40 5.59 5.60
CA ARG A 245 -18.98 5.92 6.92
C ARG A 245 -17.91 6.28 7.95
N ALA A 246 -16.81 5.52 7.98
CA ALA A 246 -15.74 5.75 8.93
C ALA A 246 -15.04 7.10 8.74
N ILE A 247 -14.97 7.58 7.50
CA ILE A 247 -14.19 8.77 7.14
C ILE A 247 -15.07 10.04 7.01
N ALA A 248 -16.39 9.90 6.82
CA ALA A 248 -17.30 11.02 6.56
C ALA A 248 -17.36 12.10 7.65
N GLY A 249 -17.03 11.73 8.89
CA GLY A 249 -16.97 12.69 10.02
C GLY A 249 -15.59 13.27 10.30
N MET A 250 -14.62 13.01 9.42
CA MET A 250 -13.24 13.48 9.58
C MET A 250 -12.97 14.63 8.61
N ASP A 251 -12.29 15.67 9.08
CA ASP A 251 -11.84 16.79 8.25
C ASP A 251 -10.66 16.31 7.37
N ARG A 252 -10.95 15.97 6.13
CA ARG A 252 -9.97 15.39 5.19
C ARG A 252 -10.29 15.76 3.74
N ASP A 253 -9.25 16.06 2.97
CA ASP A 253 -9.34 16.17 1.52
C ASP A 253 -9.32 14.81 0.83
N PHE A 254 -9.95 14.73 -0.33
CA PHE A 254 -9.97 13.54 -1.17
C PHE A 254 -9.44 13.87 -2.57
N ILE A 255 -8.36 13.20 -2.98
CA ILE A 255 -7.70 13.39 -4.27
C ILE A 255 -7.67 12.06 -5.00
N LEU A 256 -8.18 12.02 -6.23
CA LEU A 256 -8.13 10.85 -7.10
C LEU A 256 -6.81 10.80 -7.88
N SER A 257 -6.15 9.65 -7.89
CA SER A 257 -4.95 9.39 -8.68
C SER A 257 -4.99 7.96 -9.23
N GLY A 258 -5.32 7.80 -10.51
CA GLY A 258 -5.61 6.49 -11.08
C GLY A 258 -6.83 5.85 -10.40
N GLU A 259 -6.66 4.65 -9.86
CA GLU A 259 -7.68 3.90 -9.13
C GLU A 259 -7.67 4.23 -7.62
N ASN A 260 -6.68 5.01 -7.17
CA ASN A 260 -6.48 5.32 -5.77
C ASN A 260 -7.15 6.63 -5.34
N ILE A 261 -7.71 6.61 -4.14
CA ILE A 261 -8.19 7.80 -3.43
C ILE A 261 -7.17 8.13 -2.35
N PHE A 262 -6.57 9.31 -2.43
CA PHE A 262 -5.79 9.88 -1.33
C PHE A 262 -6.72 10.64 -0.41
N SER A 263 -6.82 10.20 0.83
CA SER A 263 -7.49 10.93 1.90
C SER A 263 -6.44 11.57 2.78
N ILE A 264 -6.39 12.89 2.80
CA ILE A 264 -5.36 13.70 3.45
C ILE A 264 -5.99 14.49 4.58
N SER A 265 -5.53 14.29 5.81
CA SER A 265 -6.05 14.97 7.01
C SER A 265 -5.74 16.47 6.99
N ASP A 266 -6.71 17.31 7.38
CA ASP A 266 -6.50 18.74 7.55
C ASP A 266 -5.67 19.09 8.80
N ARG A 267 -5.48 18.10 9.68
CA ARG A 267 -4.71 18.24 10.93
C ARG A 267 -3.22 18.02 10.75
N MET A 268 -2.78 17.75 9.51
CA MET A 268 -1.36 17.56 9.20
C MET A 268 -0.62 18.88 9.45
N GLY A 269 0.25 18.90 10.47
CA GLY A 269 1.06 20.07 10.82
C GLY A 269 0.60 20.87 12.05
N ASN A 270 -0.48 20.47 12.75
CA ASN A 270 -0.89 21.10 13.99
C ASN A 270 -0.88 20.10 15.17
N PRO A 271 0.25 19.90 15.85
CA PRO A 271 0.41 18.90 16.91
C PRO A 271 -0.49 19.17 18.14
N GLU A 272 -0.92 20.40 18.39
CA GLU A 272 -1.75 20.73 19.55
C GLU A 272 -3.19 20.18 19.47
N GLN A 273 -3.64 19.71 18.29
CA GLN A 273 -4.97 19.16 18.10
C GLN A 273 -5.05 17.64 18.25
N VAL A 274 -3.92 16.95 18.37
CA VAL A 274 -3.90 15.48 18.53
C VAL A 274 -4.38 15.06 19.93
N GLU A 275 -3.99 15.79 20.97
CA GLU A 275 -4.33 15.44 22.37
C GLU A 275 -5.80 15.68 22.73
N THR A 276 -6.48 16.65 22.10
CA THR A 276 -7.86 17.01 22.47
C THR A 276 -8.91 16.02 21.95
N ASN A 277 -8.59 15.13 21.03
CA ASN A 277 -9.55 14.20 20.44
C ASN A 277 -9.49 12.77 20.98
N ASP A 278 -8.39 12.32 21.54
CA ASP A 278 -8.41 11.10 22.36
C ASP A 278 -9.34 11.27 23.57
N ALA A 279 -9.38 12.49 24.13
CA ALA A 279 -10.32 12.85 25.21
C ALA A 279 -11.79 12.93 24.74
N ARG A 280 -12.05 13.40 23.52
CA ARG A 280 -13.43 13.49 22.98
C ARG A 280 -13.95 12.15 22.44
N ALA A 281 -13.08 11.31 21.88
CA ALA A 281 -13.47 9.96 21.46
C ALA A 281 -13.79 9.06 22.66
N GLN A 282 -13.15 9.28 23.82
CA GLN A 282 -13.49 8.58 25.06
C GLN A 282 -14.74 9.16 25.76
N ALA A 283 -15.10 10.41 25.53
CA ALA A 283 -16.27 11.07 26.12
C ALA A 283 -17.57 10.88 25.31
N GLY A 284 -17.52 10.35 24.09
CA GLY A 284 -18.66 10.20 23.18
C GLY A 284 -19.46 8.89 23.34
N ILE A 285 -19.30 8.14 24.43
CA ILE A 285 -20.21 7.04 24.78
C ILE A 285 -21.26 7.57 25.76
N GLY A 286 -22.32 8.13 25.18
CA GLY A 286 -23.45 8.54 26.00
C GLY A 286 -24.39 9.47 25.23
N VAL A 287 -25.21 8.94 24.32
CA VAL A 287 -26.65 9.21 24.09
C VAL A 287 -27.16 8.14 23.10
#